data_a6d14f91a309ebd5f5ca57fe3cd038c0
#
_entry.id   a6d14f91a309ebd5f5ca57fe3cd038c0
#
_cell.length_a   1.000
_cell.length_b   1.000
_cell.length_c   1.000
_cell.angle_alpha   90.00
_cell.angle_beta   90.00
_cell.angle_gamma   90.00
#
_symmetry.space_group_name_H-M   'P 1'
#
loop_
_entity.id
_entity.type
_entity.pdbx_description
1 polymer ?
#
loop_
_entity_poly.entity_id
_entity_poly.type
_entity_poly.pdbx_seq_one_letter_code
_entity_poly.pdbx_strand_id
1 'polypeptide(L)'
;IAAWCMSKTGLKGIKGDGDPLDILVLTEHRIEHGNILVQAKPIGGFRMIDKNEADDKIIAVLLQDGMYAHYEDLNQLPPGIIDRLKHYFLTYKRSPEGTQPVEIPDVYGREEALQVINASRRDYQNNF
;
A
#
# COMPACT_ATOMS: atom_id res chain seq x y z
N ILE A 1 0.97 -11.45 -4.39
CA ILE A 1 0.32 -11.24 -5.69
C ILE A 1 0.73 -9.86 -6.19
N ALA A 2 1.56 -9.80 -7.23
CA ALA A 2 1.84 -8.54 -7.88
C ALA A 2 0.58 -8.13 -8.66
N ALA A 3 -0.11 -7.12 -8.17
CA ALA A 3 -1.24 -6.53 -8.87
C ALA A 3 -0.78 -5.25 -9.54
N TRP A 4 -1.07 -5.09 -10.82
CA TRP A 4 -0.72 -3.89 -11.57
C TRP A 4 -1.83 -2.86 -11.42
N CYS A 5 -1.46 -1.66 -10.98
CA CYS A 5 -2.39 -0.54 -10.87
C CYS A 5 -2.20 0.39 -12.07
N MET A 6 -2.99 0.17 -13.10
CA MET A 6 -2.95 0.96 -14.34
C MET A 6 -3.92 2.13 -14.33
N SER A 7 -4.80 2.20 -13.36
CA SER A 7 -5.85 3.20 -13.36
C SER A 7 -5.97 3.95 -12.03
N LYS A 8 -7.07 4.55 -11.86
CA LYS A 8 -7.37 5.49 -10.79
C LYS A 8 -7.62 4.78 -9.48
N THR A 9 -6.80 5.00 -8.51
CA THR A 9 -6.98 4.49 -7.15
C THR A 9 -7.85 5.45 -6.35
N GLY A 10 -9.16 5.37 -6.51
CA GLY A 10 -10.13 6.04 -5.65
C GLY A 10 -10.23 7.56 -5.69
N LEU A 11 -9.27 8.29 -6.24
CA LEU A 11 -9.35 9.74 -6.38
C LEU A 11 -9.74 10.10 -7.82
N LYS A 12 -10.87 10.79 -7.97
CA LYS A 12 -11.34 11.22 -9.28
C LYS A 12 -10.30 12.10 -9.98
N GLY A 13 -9.95 11.73 -11.20
CA GLY A 13 -9.06 12.52 -12.04
C GLY A 13 -7.58 12.21 -11.89
N ILE A 14 -7.20 11.36 -10.96
CA ILE A 14 -5.80 10.96 -10.77
C ILE A 14 -5.56 9.61 -11.41
N LYS A 15 -4.62 9.57 -12.34
CA LYS A 15 -4.22 8.35 -13.04
C LYS A 15 -3.25 7.54 -12.18
N GLY A 16 -3.35 6.20 -12.23
CA GLY A 16 -2.36 5.31 -11.63
C GLY A 16 -1.00 5.44 -12.29
N ASP A 17 0.06 5.04 -11.57
CA ASP A 17 1.45 5.17 -12.03
C ASP A 17 1.89 4.07 -13.02
N GLY A 18 1.03 3.09 -13.28
CA GLY A 18 1.33 1.98 -14.19
C GLY A 18 2.24 0.90 -13.60
N ASP A 19 2.66 1.06 -12.36
CA ASP A 19 3.51 0.10 -11.65
C ASP A 19 2.68 -0.92 -10.87
N PRO A 20 3.28 -2.06 -10.47
CA PRO A 20 2.60 -3.00 -9.58
C PRO A 20 2.17 -2.36 -8.27
N LEU A 21 1.00 -2.76 -7.78
CA LEU A 21 0.51 -2.29 -6.49
C LEU A 21 1.41 -2.80 -5.37
N ASP A 22 1.97 -1.88 -4.61
CA ASP A 22 2.82 -2.21 -3.47
C ASP A 22 1.99 -2.63 -2.26
N ILE A 23 2.38 -3.76 -1.67
CA ILE A 23 1.77 -4.26 -0.45
C ILE A 23 2.86 -4.39 0.61
N LEU A 24 2.74 -3.60 1.68
CA LEU A 24 3.63 -3.67 2.82
C LEU A 24 3.08 -4.69 3.81
N VAL A 25 3.85 -5.74 4.08
CA VAL A 25 3.44 -6.81 4.98
C VAL A 25 4.10 -6.62 6.34
N LEU A 26 3.27 -6.46 7.38
CA LEU A 26 3.74 -6.38 8.75
C LEU A 26 3.97 -7.80 9.29
N THR A 27 5.14 -8.04 9.84
CA THR A 27 5.52 -9.33 10.39
C THR A 27 6.47 -9.14 11.56
N GLU A 28 6.43 -10.08 12.52
CA GLU A 28 7.31 -10.08 13.68
C GLU A 28 8.76 -10.32 13.30
N HIS A 29 8.98 -11.22 12.35
CA HIS A 29 10.32 -11.62 11.92
C HIS A 29 10.65 -11.06 10.54
N ARG A 30 11.89 -10.63 10.39
CA ARG A 30 12.40 -10.16 9.12
C ARG A 30 12.38 -11.26 8.06
N ILE A 31 11.86 -10.93 6.88
CA ILE A 31 11.95 -11.82 5.71
C ILE A 31 13.26 -11.50 5.00
N GLU A 32 14.19 -12.45 4.99
CA GLU A 32 15.55 -12.22 4.49
C GLU A 32 15.72 -12.52 2.99
N HIS A 33 14.77 -13.22 2.39
CA HIS A 33 14.85 -13.64 0.99
C HIS A 33 13.73 -13.00 0.16
N GLY A 34 14.09 -12.52 -1.03
CA GLY A 34 13.14 -12.10 -2.05
C GLY A 34 12.60 -13.29 -2.85
N ASN A 35 11.71 -12.99 -3.81
CA ASN A 35 11.13 -13.97 -4.73
C ASN A 35 10.44 -15.15 -4.05
N ILE A 36 9.75 -14.88 -2.95
CA ILE A 36 8.93 -15.86 -2.23
C ILE A 36 7.46 -15.50 -2.33
N LEU A 37 6.59 -16.50 -2.23
CA LEU A 37 5.15 -16.29 -2.10
C LEU A 37 4.78 -16.34 -0.63
N VAL A 38 4.03 -15.34 -0.19
CA VAL A 38 3.52 -15.28 1.18
C VAL A 38 2.01 -15.10 1.15
N GLN A 39 1.35 -15.60 2.19
CA GLN A 39 -0.08 -15.38 2.39
C GLN A 39 -0.26 -14.24 3.39
N ALA A 40 -0.92 -13.19 2.96
CA ALA A 40 -1.13 -12.01 3.78
C ALA A 40 -2.58 -11.53 3.66
N LYS A 41 -3.03 -10.88 4.71
CA LYS A 41 -4.38 -10.37 4.85
C LYS A 41 -4.32 -8.84 4.83
N PRO A 42 -4.97 -8.15 3.87
CA PRO A 42 -5.01 -6.68 3.88
C PRO A 42 -5.79 -6.18 5.09
N ILE A 43 -5.29 -5.14 5.73
CA ILE A 43 -5.96 -4.49 6.86
C ILE A 43 -6.23 -3.00 6.62
N GLY A 44 -5.66 -2.42 5.59
CA GLY A 44 -5.85 -1.03 5.23
C GLY A 44 -4.83 -0.56 4.22
N GLY A 45 -4.69 0.75 4.10
CA GLY A 45 -3.73 1.33 3.17
C GLY A 45 -3.59 2.83 3.30
N PHE A 46 -2.65 3.36 2.56
CA PHE A 46 -2.42 4.79 2.41
C PHE A 46 -2.75 5.21 0.98
N ARG A 47 -3.63 6.20 0.84
CA ARG A 47 -3.78 6.90 -0.42
C ARG A 47 -2.54 7.78 -0.61
N MET A 48 -1.75 7.49 -1.63
CA MET A 48 -0.52 8.22 -1.87
C MET A 48 -0.53 8.81 -3.27
N ILE A 49 -0.02 10.02 -3.39
CA ILE A 49 0.13 10.73 -4.66
C ILE A 49 1.62 11.05 -4.82
N ASP A 50 2.20 10.52 -5.87
CA ASP A 50 3.60 10.73 -6.23
C ASP A 50 3.66 11.28 -7.65
N LYS A 51 4.20 12.49 -7.81
CA LYS A 51 4.29 13.18 -9.12
C LYS A 51 2.94 13.26 -9.84
N ASN A 52 1.89 13.60 -9.09
CA ASN A 52 0.50 13.67 -9.58
C ASN A 52 -0.10 12.34 -10.05
N GLU A 53 0.53 11.22 -9.75
CA GLU A 53 0.02 9.88 -10.04
C GLU A 53 -0.39 9.17 -8.76
N ALA A 54 -1.46 8.37 -8.85
CA ALA A 54 -1.90 7.56 -7.72
C ALA A 54 -0.94 6.40 -7.51
N ASP A 55 -0.43 6.28 -6.29
CA ASP A 55 0.56 5.28 -5.89
C ASP A 55 0.20 4.75 -4.49
N ASP A 56 -1.00 4.19 -4.38
CA ASP A 56 -1.50 3.67 -3.10
C ASP A 56 -0.60 2.56 -2.55
N LYS A 57 -0.47 2.54 -1.23
CA LYS A 57 0.26 1.49 -0.51
C LYS A 57 -0.72 0.71 0.34
N ILE A 58 -0.82 -0.59 0.10
CA ILE A 58 -1.66 -1.47 0.91
C ILE A 58 -0.85 -1.96 2.10
N ILE A 59 -1.50 -1.99 3.26
CA ILE A 59 -0.93 -2.55 4.48
C ILE A 59 -1.60 -3.88 4.76
N ALA A 60 -0.80 -4.91 4.93
CA ALA A 60 -1.27 -6.26 5.19
C ALA A 60 -0.50 -6.88 6.36
N VAL A 61 -1.04 -7.94 6.92
CA VAL A 61 -0.38 -8.74 7.94
C VAL A 61 -0.20 -10.17 7.44
N LEU A 62 0.92 -10.79 7.78
CA LEU A 62 1.17 -12.18 7.42
C LEU A 62 0.18 -13.08 8.18
N LEU A 63 -0.47 -14.04 7.48
CA LEU A 63 -1.56 -14.83 8.06
C LEU A 63 -1.16 -15.64 9.28
N GLN A 64 0.08 -16.10 9.34
CA GLN A 64 0.57 -16.95 10.42
C GLN A 64 1.52 -16.22 11.37
N ASP A 65 1.55 -14.89 11.30
CA ASP A 65 2.43 -14.11 12.16
C ASP A 65 1.92 -14.08 13.60
N GLY A 66 2.79 -14.35 14.56
CA GLY A 66 2.40 -14.40 15.97
C GLY A 66 2.07 -13.05 16.56
N MET A 67 2.61 -11.97 16.02
CA MET A 67 2.43 -10.61 16.56
C MET A 67 1.31 -9.84 15.85
N TYR A 68 1.21 -9.94 14.53
CA TYR A 68 0.34 -9.08 13.74
C TYR A 68 -0.89 -9.76 13.15
N ALA A 69 -0.95 -11.09 13.10
CA ALA A 69 -2.02 -11.82 12.41
C ALA A 69 -3.43 -11.55 12.97
N HIS A 70 -3.54 -11.12 14.23
CA HIS A 70 -4.83 -10.84 14.87
C HIS A 70 -5.46 -9.52 14.45
N TYR A 71 -4.71 -8.61 13.82
CA TYR A 71 -5.26 -7.36 13.33
C TYR A 71 -6.16 -7.58 12.13
N GLU A 72 -7.35 -7.00 12.17
CA GLU A 72 -8.35 -7.07 11.09
C GLU A 72 -8.48 -5.77 10.34
N ASP A 73 -8.11 -4.64 10.96
CA ASP A 73 -8.22 -3.32 10.37
C ASP A 73 -7.07 -2.44 10.84
N LEU A 74 -6.67 -1.51 9.95
CA LEU A 74 -5.55 -0.59 10.22
C LEU A 74 -5.78 0.26 11.47
N ASN A 75 -7.04 0.61 11.78
CA ASN A 75 -7.38 1.41 12.95
C ASN A 75 -7.11 0.69 14.27
N GLN A 76 -6.90 -0.61 14.26
CA GLN A 76 -6.54 -1.39 15.45
C GLN A 76 -5.05 -1.29 15.78
N LEU A 77 -4.22 -0.86 14.83
CA LEU A 77 -2.79 -0.67 15.08
C LEU A 77 -2.55 0.51 16.02
N PRO A 78 -1.50 0.44 16.85
CA PRO A 78 -1.07 1.61 17.61
C PRO A 78 -0.81 2.81 16.69
N PRO A 79 -1.27 4.02 17.05
CA PRO A 79 -1.06 5.21 16.20
C PRO A 79 0.39 5.48 15.83
N GLY A 80 1.32 5.15 16.72
CA GLY A 80 2.74 5.31 16.45
C GLY A 80 3.27 4.49 15.28
N ILE A 81 2.70 3.30 15.04
CA ILE A 81 3.07 2.47 13.88
C ILE A 81 2.60 3.14 12.60
N ILE A 82 1.37 3.63 12.56
CA ILE A 82 0.81 4.33 11.39
C ILE A 82 1.65 5.57 11.07
N ASP A 83 1.98 6.36 12.08
CA ASP A 83 2.80 7.57 11.89
C ASP A 83 4.19 7.26 11.36
N ARG A 84 4.82 6.20 11.84
CA ARG A 84 6.13 5.75 11.35
C ARG A 84 6.07 5.29 9.90
N LEU A 85 5.03 4.57 9.51
CA LEU A 85 4.83 4.15 8.13
C LEU A 85 4.60 5.34 7.20
N LYS A 86 3.78 6.31 7.61
CA LYS A 86 3.59 7.55 6.86
C LYS A 86 4.91 8.29 6.67
N HIS A 87 5.66 8.45 7.75
CA HIS A 87 6.95 9.15 7.69
C HIS A 87 7.91 8.45 6.73
N TYR A 88 7.98 7.14 6.78
CA TYR A 88 8.81 6.36 5.87
C TYR A 88 8.44 6.65 4.41
N PHE A 89 7.18 6.56 4.05
CA PHE A 89 6.75 6.79 2.66
C PHE A 89 6.93 8.23 2.21
N LEU A 90 6.80 9.18 3.12
CA LEU A 90 7.01 10.59 2.79
C LEU A 90 8.49 10.95 2.59
N THR A 91 9.41 10.15 3.13
CA THR A 91 10.84 10.49 3.16
C THR A 91 11.72 9.64 2.26
N TYR A 92 11.37 8.38 2.02
CA TYR A 92 12.28 7.46 1.30
C TYR A 92 12.50 7.82 -0.17
N LYS A 93 11.57 8.53 -0.80
CA LYS A 93 11.69 9.03 -2.18
C LYS A 93 12.16 10.47 -2.28
N ARG A 94 12.65 11.06 -1.20
CA ARG A 94 13.16 12.44 -1.26
C ARG A 94 14.32 12.54 -2.22
N SER A 95 14.10 13.30 -3.30
CA SER A 95 15.18 13.72 -4.18
C SER A 95 15.84 14.97 -3.62
N PRO A 96 17.18 15.06 -3.63
CA PRO A 96 17.87 16.27 -3.20
C PRO A 96 17.59 17.50 -4.08
N GLU A 97 16.94 17.35 -5.22
CA GLU A 97 16.73 18.41 -6.21
C GLU A 97 15.32 19.04 -6.20
N GLY A 98 14.57 18.91 -5.11
CA GLY A 98 13.27 19.62 -4.98
C GLY A 98 12.19 19.18 -5.95
N THR A 99 12.19 17.91 -6.36
CA THR A 99 11.09 17.32 -7.10
C THR A 99 9.80 17.33 -6.28
N GLN A 100 8.65 17.29 -6.96
CA GLN A 100 7.34 17.40 -6.34
C GLN A 100 7.21 16.47 -5.13
N PRO A 101 6.68 16.99 -4.00
CA PRO A 101 6.55 16.19 -2.80
C PRO A 101 5.55 15.06 -3.00
N VAL A 102 5.84 13.93 -2.37
CA VAL A 102 4.90 12.84 -2.19
C VAL A 102 3.86 13.28 -1.15
N GLU A 103 2.60 13.02 -1.42
CA GLU A 103 1.50 13.35 -0.51
C GLU A 103 0.77 12.10 -0.08
N ILE A 104 0.36 12.06 1.19
CA ILE A 104 -0.53 11.03 1.74
C ILE A 104 -1.77 11.75 2.29
N PRO A 105 -2.75 12.06 1.42
CA PRO A 105 -3.92 12.81 1.86
C PRO A 105 -4.85 12.03 2.78
N ASP A 106 -4.78 10.69 2.75
CA ASP A 106 -5.75 9.86 3.44
C ASP A 106 -5.17 8.49 3.80
N VAL A 107 -5.70 7.94 4.89
CA VAL A 107 -5.45 6.57 5.35
C VAL A 107 -6.79 5.87 5.42
N TYR A 108 -6.89 4.65 4.93
CA TYR A 108 -8.14 3.92 4.88
C TYR A 108 -8.01 2.53 5.48
N GLY A 109 -9.15 1.96 5.86
CA GLY A 109 -9.24 0.66 6.47
C GLY A 109 -9.30 -0.50 5.47
N ARG A 110 -9.60 -1.67 6.02
CA ARG A 110 -9.61 -2.92 5.26
C ARG A 110 -10.54 -2.92 4.07
N GLU A 111 -11.76 -2.41 4.24
CA GLU A 111 -12.78 -2.46 3.19
C GLU A 111 -12.33 -1.71 1.92
N GLU A 112 -11.83 -0.50 2.10
CA GLU A 112 -11.34 0.28 0.98
C GLU A 112 -10.06 -0.32 0.37
N ALA A 113 -9.19 -0.90 1.20
CA ALA A 113 -8.01 -1.62 0.72
C ALA A 113 -8.40 -2.78 -0.22
N LEU A 114 -9.44 -3.54 0.12
CA LEU A 114 -9.94 -4.61 -0.75
C LEU A 114 -10.50 -4.06 -2.07
N GLN A 115 -11.15 -2.90 -2.05
CA GLN A 115 -11.62 -2.23 -3.26
C GLN A 115 -10.46 -1.81 -4.17
N VAL A 116 -9.39 -1.26 -3.59
CA VAL A 116 -8.19 -0.87 -4.33
C VAL A 116 -7.52 -2.09 -4.97
N ILE A 117 -7.38 -3.17 -4.24
CA ILE A 117 -6.80 -4.42 -4.76
C ILE A 117 -7.65 -4.96 -5.92
N ASN A 118 -8.96 -4.98 -5.78
CA ASN A 118 -9.85 -5.46 -6.84
C ASN A 118 -9.80 -4.55 -8.07
N ALA A 119 -9.70 -3.25 -7.88
CA ALA A 119 -9.52 -2.30 -8.98
C ALA A 119 -8.20 -2.55 -9.73
N SER A 120 -7.10 -2.75 -9.01
CA SER A 120 -5.81 -3.09 -9.60
C SER A 120 -5.87 -4.39 -10.42
N ARG A 121 -6.54 -5.40 -9.90
CA ARG A 121 -6.71 -6.68 -10.60
C ARG A 121 -7.51 -6.51 -11.90
N ARG A 122 -8.59 -5.74 -11.87
CA ARG A 122 -9.38 -5.45 -13.07
C ARG A 122 -8.55 -4.68 -14.10
N ASP A 123 -7.78 -3.71 -13.65
CA ASP A 123 -6.92 -2.93 -14.53
C ASP A 123 -5.89 -3.82 -15.24
N TYR A 124 -5.28 -4.73 -14.51
CA TYR A 124 -4.36 -5.70 -15.08
C TYR A 124 -5.04 -6.58 -16.13
N GLN A 125 -6.21 -7.12 -15.82
CA GLN A 125 -6.96 -7.99 -16.74
C GLN A 125 -7.40 -7.26 -18.01
N ASN A 126 -7.72 -5.96 -17.92
CA ASN A 126 -8.20 -5.17 -19.05
C ASN A 126 -7.07 -4.63 -19.94
N ASN A 127 -5.83 -4.53 -19.44
CA ASN A 127 -4.72 -3.91 -20.14
C ASN A 127 -3.59 -4.90 -20.50
N PHE A 128 -3.66 -6.10 -20.00
CA PHE A 128 -2.69 -7.16 -20.23
C PHE A 128 -3.38 -8.50 -20.47
#